data_8101de73bacc5106b957b2cd4d8110cb
#
_entry.id   8101de73bacc5106b957b2cd4d8110cb
#
_cell.length_a   1.000
_cell.length_b   1.000
_cell.length_c   1.000
_cell.angle_alpha   90.00
_cell.angle_beta   90.00
_cell.angle_gamma   90.00
#
_symmetry.space_group_name_H-M   'P 1'
#
loop_
_entity.id
_entity.type
_entity.pdbx_description
1 polymer ?
#
loop_
_entity_poly.entity_id
_entity_poly.type
_entity_poly.pdbx_seq_one_letter_code
_entity_poly.pdbx_strand_id
1 'polypeptide(L)'
;MDVFRTTNLTTSRQGSSGAAYGGLIFAQALAAAENTVNETLKPHAMHSFFLLNVDTALPVQYHVRRVRDGRSYSTRTVEAIQEGKIVFILQVEPDAAIHQEEMPNVTSWKELKCLTEVLSWLRTEIAENRIVVKPSVERYIRRFERRTDEKIRDLFEIRPCNIDQYIGVGEMSTSRTFYSWFKALGCLGDCEKLNRYLVAYNTDATMAGSAFRPHFVNDFQPSMILSLDHNVWMHQHLMRADQWMLFENTSTVAGRGRAFTTGKLWNEDGTLVLSCTQEIVLRSRGIVSSI
;
A
#
# COMPACT_ATOMS: atom_id res chain seq x y z
N MET A 1 -16.22 20.07 -15.64
CA MET A 1 -15.46 19.53 -14.51
C MET A 1 -16.43 18.72 -13.67
N ASP A 2 -16.14 17.45 -13.48
CA ASP A 2 -16.99 16.56 -12.69
C ASP A 2 -16.49 16.59 -11.23
N VAL A 3 -17.42 16.57 -10.26
CA VAL A 3 -17.07 16.66 -8.83
C VAL A 3 -17.70 15.49 -8.08
N PHE A 4 -16.87 14.73 -7.35
CA PHE A 4 -17.27 13.65 -6.47
C PHE A 4 -16.92 14.02 -5.02
N ARG A 5 -17.64 13.48 -4.06
CA ARG A 5 -17.42 13.77 -2.64
C ARG A 5 -17.46 12.50 -1.81
N THR A 6 -16.54 12.38 -0.85
CA THR A 6 -16.57 11.35 0.18
C THR A 6 -16.55 11.96 1.57
N THR A 7 -17.18 11.28 2.52
CA THR A 7 -17.16 11.59 3.95
C THR A 7 -16.61 10.42 4.77
N ASN A 8 -16.39 9.27 4.11
CA ASN A 8 -15.92 8.06 4.78
C ASN A 8 -14.42 7.89 4.55
N LEU A 9 -13.65 8.40 5.50
CA LEU A 9 -12.19 8.32 5.48
C LEU A 9 -11.71 7.48 6.66
N THR A 10 -10.68 6.68 6.42
CA THR A 10 -10.04 5.82 7.44
C THR A 10 -8.55 6.12 7.51
N THR A 11 -7.96 5.92 8.68
CA THR A 11 -6.51 6.03 8.87
C THR A 11 -5.80 4.76 8.41
N SER A 12 -4.52 4.86 8.02
CA SER A 12 -3.70 3.68 7.78
C SER A 12 -3.30 3.01 9.10
N ARG A 13 -2.98 1.70 9.05
CA ARG A 13 -2.43 0.99 10.22
C ARG A 13 -1.06 1.51 10.66
N GLN A 14 -0.32 2.16 9.79
CA GLN A 14 1.05 2.63 10.02
C GLN A 14 1.17 4.17 10.07
N GLY A 15 0.11 4.90 9.69
CA GLY A 15 0.08 6.36 9.63
C GLY A 15 -0.05 7.05 10.99
N SER A 16 0.03 8.38 10.98
CA SER A 16 -0.30 9.22 12.13
C SER A 16 -1.78 9.13 12.46
N SER A 17 -2.15 9.24 13.75
CA SER A 17 -3.55 9.32 14.16
C SER A 17 -4.19 10.57 13.54
N GLY A 18 -5.38 10.40 12.94
CA GLY A 18 -6.14 11.49 12.33
C GLY A 18 -5.87 11.75 10.85
N ALA A 19 -4.76 11.26 10.29
CA ALA A 19 -4.51 11.36 8.85
C ALA A 19 -5.17 10.21 8.08
N ALA A 20 -5.82 10.51 6.96
CA ALA A 20 -6.40 9.51 6.09
C ALA A 20 -5.32 8.62 5.45
N TYR A 21 -5.68 7.37 5.19
CA TYR A 21 -4.81 6.42 4.49
C TYR A 21 -4.61 6.83 3.03
N GLY A 22 -3.35 6.92 2.57
CA GLY A 22 -3.01 7.35 1.21
C GLY A 22 -3.61 6.48 0.13
N GLY A 23 -3.55 5.16 0.28
CA GLY A 23 -4.17 4.21 -0.65
C GLY A 23 -5.69 4.37 -0.77
N LEU A 24 -6.39 4.85 0.28
CA LEU A 24 -7.81 5.18 0.20
C LEU A 24 -8.04 6.41 -0.69
N ILE A 25 -7.26 7.48 -0.49
CA ILE A 25 -7.35 8.70 -1.31
C ILE A 25 -7.04 8.38 -2.78
N PHE A 26 -5.99 7.56 -3.03
CA PHE A 26 -5.63 7.08 -4.37
C PHE A 26 -6.77 6.29 -5.02
N ALA A 27 -7.34 5.30 -4.33
CA ALA A 27 -8.44 4.47 -4.86
C ALA A 27 -9.72 5.28 -5.12
N GLN A 28 -10.05 6.26 -4.27
CA GLN A 28 -11.20 7.14 -4.45
C GLN A 28 -10.99 8.10 -5.62
N ALA A 29 -9.77 8.64 -5.81
CA ALA A 29 -9.43 9.47 -6.95
C ALA A 29 -9.51 8.67 -8.27
N LEU A 30 -9.00 7.42 -8.28
CA LEU A 30 -9.14 6.51 -9.41
C LEU A 30 -10.63 6.25 -9.73
N ALA A 31 -11.44 5.96 -8.72
CA ALA A 31 -12.87 5.77 -8.89
C ALA A 31 -13.56 7.01 -9.48
N ALA A 32 -13.21 8.21 -9.00
CA ALA A 32 -13.72 9.45 -9.55
C ALA A 32 -13.34 9.64 -11.03
N ALA A 33 -12.07 9.37 -11.39
CA ALA A 33 -11.59 9.43 -12.77
C ALA A 33 -12.33 8.43 -13.67
N GLU A 34 -12.41 7.17 -13.28
CA GLU A 34 -13.00 6.09 -14.06
C GLU A 34 -14.52 6.30 -14.30
N ASN A 35 -15.23 6.96 -13.39
CA ASN A 35 -16.64 7.31 -13.59
C ASN A 35 -16.87 8.42 -14.63
N THR A 36 -15.82 9.06 -15.13
CA THR A 36 -15.93 10.09 -16.18
C THR A 36 -15.47 9.62 -17.56
N VAL A 37 -15.08 8.34 -17.68
CA VAL A 37 -14.55 7.74 -18.91
C VAL A 37 -15.53 6.68 -19.43
N ASN A 38 -15.46 6.40 -20.74
CA ASN A 38 -16.24 5.31 -21.33
C ASN A 38 -15.84 3.97 -20.69
N GLU A 39 -16.80 3.11 -20.38
CA GLU A 39 -16.60 1.82 -19.69
C GLU A 39 -15.72 0.82 -20.47
N THR A 40 -15.55 1.03 -21.77
CA THR A 40 -14.64 0.21 -22.61
C THR A 40 -13.16 0.55 -22.37
N LEU A 41 -12.86 1.72 -21.84
CA LEU A 41 -11.50 2.15 -21.50
C LEU A 41 -11.23 1.84 -20.03
N LYS A 42 -10.12 1.15 -19.77
CA LYS A 42 -9.71 0.74 -18.43
C LYS A 42 -8.47 1.52 -17.99
N PRO A 43 -8.30 1.85 -16.72
CA PRO A 43 -7.12 2.58 -16.23
C PRO A 43 -5.86 1.71 -16.37
N HIS A 44 -4.77 2.28 -16.88
CA HIS A 44 -3.48 1.61 -17.00
C HIS A 44 -2.40 2.33 -16.20
N ALA A 45 -1.97 3.53 -16.61
CA ALA A 45 -0.93 4.29 -15.94
C ALA A 45 -1.53 5.36 -15.03
N MET A 46 -1.10 5.38 -13.78
CA MET A 46 -1.56 6.31 -12.75
C MET A 46 -0.36 6.91 -12.04
N HIS A 47 -0.25 8.23 -12.07
CA HIS A 47 0.81 9.00 -11.41
C HIS A 47 0.19 9.94 -10.39
N SER A 48 0.66 9.91 -9.16
CA SER A 48 0.07 10.71 -8.09
C SER A 48 1.08 11.31 -7.13
N PHE A 49 0.68 12.43 -6.49
CA PHE A 49 1.44 13.12 -5.46
C PHE A 49 0.56 13.37 -4.24
N PHE A 50 1.08 13.08 -3.05
CA PHE A 50 0.50 13.45 -1.77
C PHE A 50 1.08 14.79 -1.34
N LEU A 51 0.26 15.84 -1.33
CA LEU A 51 0.71 17.21 -1.10
C LEU A 51 0.56 17.64 0.36
N LEU A 52 -0.56 17.28 0.98
CA LEU A 52 -0.89 17.62 2.37
C LEU A 52 -1.55 16.44 3.08
N ASN A 53 -1.48 16.43 4.41
CA ASN A 53 -2.26 15.51 5.20
C ASN A 53 -3.76 15.72 5.01
N VAL A 54 -4.51 14.63 4.92
CA VAL A 54 -5.98 14.62 4.82
C VAL A 54 -6.57 14.27 6.17
N ASP A 55 -7.38 15.16 6.74
CA ASP A 55 -8.08 14.92 8.00
C ASP A 55 -9.25 13.95 7.79
N THR A 56 -9.33 12.89 8.59
CA THR A 56 -10.39 11.89 8.49
C THR A 56 -11.76 12.39 8.96
N ALA A 57 -11.81 13.48 9.73
CA ALA A 57 -13.05 14.07 10.22
C ALA A 57 -13.75 14.97 9.19
N LEU A 58 -13.05 15.37 8.13
CA LEU A 58 -13.54 16.32 7.13
C LEU A 58 -13.75 15.63 5.76
N PRO A 59 -14.75 16.07 4.97
CA PRO A 59 -14.97 15.50 3.65
C PRO A 59 -13.87 15.90 2.67
N VAL A 60 -13.65 15.04 1.66
CA VAL A 60 -12.78 15.32 0.50
C VAL A 60 -13.65 15.43 -0.74
N GLN A 61 -13.36 16.41 -1.60
CA GLN A 61 -13.91 16.55 -2.94
C GLN A 61 -12.86 16.15 -3.97
N TYR A 62 -13.27 15.36 -4.95
CA TYR A 62 -12.43 14.95 -6.09
C TYR A 62 -12.93 15.68 -7.33
N HIS A 63 -12.14 16.64 -7.79
CA HIS A 63 -12.41 17.44 -8.98
C HIS A 63 -11.73 16.79 -10.18
N VAL A 64 -12.52 16.25 -11.10
CA VAL A 64 -12.03 15.56 -12.29
C VAL A 64 -12.05 16.50 -13.49
N ARG A 65 -10.87 16.76 -14.05
CA ARG A 65 -10.71 17.49 -15.31
C ARG A 65 -10.51 16.49 -16.45
N ARG A 66 -11.36 16.59 -17.47
CA ARG A 66 -11.21 15.83 -18.71
C ARG A 66 -10.15 16.53 -19.56
N VAL A 67 -8.92 16.00 -19.57
CA VAL A 67 -7.78 16.58 -20.31
C VAL A 67 -7.88 16.19 -21.78
N ARG A 68 -8.23 14.91 -22.03
CA ARG A 68 -8.42 14.39 -23.39
C ARG A 68 -9.48 13.31 -23.39
N ASP A 69 -10.32 13.33 -24.43
CA ASP A 69 -11.23 12.24 -24.80
C ASP A 69 -10.92 11.81 -26.23
N GLY A 70 -10.46 10.56 -26.40
CA GLY A 70 -10.19 9.93 -27.68
C GLY A 70 -10.82 8.56 -27.73
N ARG A 71 -10.85 7.96 -28.93
CA ARG A 71 -11.43 6.62 -29.12
C ARG A 71 -10.64 5.53 -28.37
N SER A 72 -9.32 5.63 -28.35
CA SER A 72 -8.41 4.65 -27.72
C SER A 72 -7.78 5.12 -26.43
N TYR A 73 -7.74 6.43 -26.20
CA TYR A 73 -7.10 7.05 -25.03
C TYR A 73 -7.95 8.16 -24.46
N SER A 74 -8.03 8.21 -23.14
CA SER A 74 -8.65 9.30 -22.39
C SER A 74 -7.75 9.68 -21.22
N THR A 75 -7.41 10.96 -21.05
CA THR A 75 -6.60 11.44 -19.93
C THR A 75 -7.46 12.21 -18.95
N ARG A 76 -7.32 11.88 -17.67
CA ARG A 76 -7.98 12.57 -16.55
C ARG A 76 -6.95 13.09 -15.58
N THR A 77 -7.15 14.30 -15.10
CA THR A 77 -6.46 14.81 -13.89
C THR A 77 -7.50 14.92 -12.79
N VAL A 78 -7.17 14.40 -11.61
CA VAL A 78 -8.01 14.48 -10.42
C VAL A 78 -7.28 15.28 -9.36
N GLU A 79 -7.92 16.29 -8.83
CA GLU A 79 -7.48 17.06 -7.68
C GLU A 79 -8.37 16.69 -6.48
N ALA A 80 -7.79 16.10 -5.45
CA ALA A 80 -8.48 15.93 -4.19
C ALA A 80 -8.34 17.19 -3.36
N ILE A 81 -9.46 17.75 -2.93
CA ILE A 81 -9.54 19.05 -2.24
C ILE A 81 -10.20 18.86 -0.87
N GLN A 82 -9.56 19.38 0.15
CA GLN A 82 -10.10 19.48 1.50
C GLN A 82 -9.92 20.90 2.02
N GLU A 83 -10.99 21.52 2.55
CA GLU A 83 -10.99 22.91 3.02
C GLU A 83 -10.40 23.92 2.01
N GLY A 84 -10.72 23.75 0.74
CA GLY A 84 -10.24 24.63 -0.34
C GLY A 84 -8.77 24.46 -0.73
N LYS A 85 -8.04 23.50 -0.15
CA LYS A 85 -6.64 23.20 -0.47
C LYS A 85 -6.54 21.89 -1.25
N ILE A 86 -5.69 21.87 -2.28
CA ILE A 86 -5.35 20.63 -2.98
C ILE A 86 -4.45 19.79 -2.07
N VAL A 87 -4.92 18.60 -1.71
CA VAL A 87 -4.22 17.68 -0.82
C VAL A 87 -3.56 16.51 -1.56
N PHE A 88 -4.07 16.19 -2.77
CA PHE A 88 -3.58 15.09 -3.61
C PHE A 88 -3.91 15.36 -5.08
N ILE A 89 -3.07 14.88 -5.98
CA ILE A 89 -3.26 14.95 -7.44
C ILE A 89 -3.03 13.57 -8.04
N LEU A 90 -3.86 13.17 -9.01
CA LEU A 90 -3.75 11.95 -9.80
C LEU A 90 -3.90 12.26 -11.29
N GLN A 91 -3.05 11.64 -12.12
CA GLN A 91 -3.20 11.57 -13.58
C GLN A 91 -3.36 10.11 -14.00
N VAL A 92 -4.31 9.81 -14.91
CA VAL A 92 -4.67 8.44 -15.33
C VAL A 92 -4.69 8.33 -16.86
N GLU A 93 -4.12 7.26 -17.40
CA GLU A 93 -4.10 6.88 -18.83
C GLU A 93 -4.34 5.36 -19.03
N PRO A 94 -4.97 4.89 -20.13
CA PRO A 94 -5.19 3.46 -20.44
C PRO A 94 -4.17 2.87 -21.40
N ASP A 95 -3.84 1.57 -21.30
CA ASP A 95 -3.11 0.75 -22.30
C ASP A 95 -3.09 -0.77 -21.96
N ALA A 96 -2.44 -1.63 -22.82
CA ALA A 96 -2.35 -3.08 -22.66
C ALA A 96 -0.92 -3.62 -22.81
N ALA A 97 -0.55 -4.65 -22.03
CA ALA A 97 0.79 -5.27 -22.01
C ALA A 97 0.92 -6.44 -23.02
N ILE A 98 2.12 -6.63 -23.61
CA ILE A 98 2.41 -7.69 -24.61
C ILE A 98 3.21 -8.85 -24.02
N HIS A 99 4.07 -8.61 -23.00
CA HIS A 99 4.83 -9.62 -22.27
C HIS A 99 4.89 -9.26 -20.78
N GLN A 100 5.17 -10.25 -19.94
CA GLN A 100 5.32 -10.06 -18.50
C GLN A 100 6.55 -10.79 -17.98
N GLU A 101 7.02 -10.37 -16.80
CA GLU A 101 8.03 -11.06 -16.02
C GLU A 101 7.43 -12.31 -15.34
N GLU A 102 8.25 -13.30 -15.06
CA GLU A 102 7.81 -14.51 -14.33
C GLU A 102 7.60 -14.21 -12.86
N MET A 103 6.55 -14.80 -12.28
CA MET A 103 6.27 -14.69 -10.86
C MET A 103 7.39 -15.38 -10.06
N PRO A 104 7.93 -14.73 -8.99
CA PRO A 104 8.94 -15.35 -8.14
C PRO A 104 8.45 -16.66 -7.51
N ASN A 105 9.33 -17.65 -7.46
CA ASN A 105 9.06 -18.89 -6.74
C ASN A 105 9.20 -18.67 -5.22
N VAL A 106 8.07 -18.63 -4.53
CA VAL A 106 7.99 -18.40 -3.08
C VAL A 106 7.08 -19.42 -2.41
N THR A 107 7.19 -19.56 -1.09
CA THR A 107 6.31 -20.43 -0.31
C THR A 107 4.83 -20.09 -0.54
N SER A 108 4.02 -21.11 -0.80
CA SER A 108 2.58 -20.94 -1.02
C SER A 108 1.90 -20.37 0.21
N TRP A 109 0.89 -19.54 0.01
CA TRP A 109 0.06 -19.00 1.10
C TRP A 109 -0.59 -20.08 1.97
N LYS A 110 -0.81 -21.29 1.43
CA LYS A 110 -1.39 -22.43 2.15
C LYS A 110 -0.51 -22.92 3.31
N GLU A 111 0.79 -22.70 3.20
CA GLU A 111 1.81 -23.12 4.19
C GLU A 111 2.15 -22.00 5.19
N LEU A 112 1.65 -20.79 4.96
CA LEU A 112 2.00 -19.61 5.74
C LEU A 112 0.91 -19.27 6.76
N LYS A 113 1.34 -18.73 7.91
CA LYS A 113 0.44 -18.20 8.94
C LYS A 113 0.01 -16.78 8.61
N CYS A 114 -1.20 -16.43 9.03
CA CYS A 114 -1.68 -15.07 8.94
C CYS A 114 -0.84 -14.14 9.84
N LEU A 115 -0.56 -12.93 9.35
CA LEU A 115 0.23 -11.94 10.10
C LEU A 115 -0.38 -11.62 11.47
N THR A 116 -1.70 -11.50 11.57
CA THR A 116 -2.39 -11.21 12.84
C THR A 116 -2.23 -12.32 13.86
N GLU A 117 -2.27 -13.59 13.43
CA GLU A 117 -2.04 -14.75 14.30
C GLU A 117 -0.60 -14.76 14.82
N VAL A 118 0.38 -14.52 13.94
CA VAL A 118 1.80 -14.49 14.33
C VAL A 118 2.07 -13.34 15.30
N LEU A 119 1.55 -12.16 15.05
CA LEU A 119 1.72 -11.01 15.95
C LEU A 119 1.07 -11.26 17.31
N SER A 120 -0.10 -11.89 17.35
CA SER A 120 -0.77 -12.27 18.60
C SER A 120 0.05 -13.27 19.40
N TRP A 121 0.56 -14.32 18.75
CA TRP A 121 1.45 -15.31 19.38
C TRP A 121 2.72 -14.65 19.91
N LEU A 122 3.42 -13.87 19.10
CA LEU A 122 4.68 -13.20 19.47
C LEU A 122 4.50 -12.27 20.69
N ARG A 123 3.37 -11.60 20.80
CA ARG A 123 3.03 -10.78 21.98
C ARG A 123 2.98 -11.60 23.25
N THR A 124 2.32 -12.75 23.20
CA THR A 124 2.27 -13.67 24.35
C THR A 124 3.66 -14.14 24.75
N GLU A 125 4.48 -14.53 23.77
CA GLU A 125 5.86 -14.98 24.02
C GLU A 125 6.74 -13.89 24.65
N ILE A 126 6.59 -12.64 24.20
CA ILE A 126 7.32 -11.48 24.76
C ILE A 126 6.82 -11.18 26.17
N ALA A 127 5.51 -11.15 26.40
CA ALA A 127 4.93 -10.85 27.71
C ALA A 127 5.32 -11.88 28.78
N GLU A 128 5.51 -13.13 28.37
CA GLU A 128 5.94 -14.24 29.25
C GLU A 128 7.46 -14.40 29.32
N ASN A 129 8.23 -13.46 28.74
CA ASN A 129 9.71 -13.46 28.66
C ASN A 129 10.31 -14.71 28.01
N ARG A 130 9.57 -15.40 27.12
CA ARG A 130 10.11 -16.52 26.34
C ARG A 130 10.87 -16.06 25.11
N ILE A 131 10.55 -14.91 24.57
CA ILE A 131 11.26 -14.28 23.44
C ILE A 131 11.65 -12.86 23.82
N VAL A 132 12.92 -12.51 23.56
CA VAL A 132 13.44 -11.14 23.71
C VAL A 132 13.64 -10.55 22.33
N VAL A 133 13.03 -9.39 22.08
CA VAL A 133 13.13 -8.66 20.81
C VAL A 133 13.75 -7.27 21.00
N LYS A 134 14.23 -6.67 19.92
CA LYS A 134 14.72 -5.28 19.94
C LYS A 134 13.59 -4.31 20.29
N PRO A 135 13.87 -3.18 20.95
CA PRO A 135 12.84 -2.17 21.27
C PRO A 135 12.08 -1.61 20.06
N SER A 136 12.70 -1.57 18.87
CA SER A 136 12.06 -1.20 17.62
C SER A 136 10.98 -2.20 17.21
N VAL A 137 11.27 -3.49 17.32
CA VAL A 137 10.34 -4.58 17.02
C VAL A 137 9.18 -4.59 18.02
N GLU A 138 9.46 -4.47 19.31
CA GLU A 138 8.43 -4.42 20.34
C GLU A 138 7.45 -3.26 20.10
N ARG A 139 7.99 -2.07 19.79
CA ARG A 139 7.16 -0.91 19.45
C ARG A 139 6.32 -1.13 18.20
N TYR A 140 6.89 -1.79 17.17
CA TYR A 140 6.16 -2.14 15.96
C TYR A 140 4.98 -3.06 16.28
N ILE A 141 5.20 -4.12 17.08
CA ILE A 141 4.16 -5.05 17.54
C ILE A 141 3.07 -4.31 18.34
N ARG A 142 3.45 -3.49 19.34
CA ARG A 142 2.52 -2.71 20.16
C ARG A 142 1.69 -1.70 19.34
N ARG A 143 2.22 -1.22 18.23
CA ARG A 143 1.49 -0.33 17.34
C ARG A 143 0.36 -1.05 16.58
N PHE A 144 0.53 -2.32 16.27
CA PHE A 144 -0.54 -3.17 15.75
C PHE A 144 -1.65 -3.40 16.79
N GLU A 145 -1.31 -3.52 18.08
CA GLU A 145 -2.28 -3.72 19.16
C GLU A 145 -3.30 -2.59 19.27
N ARG A 146 -2.81 -1.35 19.36
CA ARG A 146 -3.67 -0.17 19.55
C ARG A 146 -4.75 -0.02 18.48
N ARG A 147 -4.63 -0.72 17.36
CA ARG A 147 -5.53 -0.65 16.22
C ARG A 147 -6.51 -1.79 16.10
N THR A 148 -6.24 -2.91 16.78
CA THR A 148 -7.24 -3.98 16.92
C THR A 148 -8.37 -3.58 17.88
N ASP A 149 -8.13 -2.66 18.81
CA ASP A 149 -9.14 -2.13 19.74
C ASP A 149 -10.00 -1.02 19.10
N GLU A 150 -9.49 -0.33 18.08
CA GLU A 150 -10.28 0.58 17.26
C GLU A 150 -11.07 -0.25 16.25
N LYS A 151 -12.38 -0.04 16.12
CA LYS A 151 -13.36 -0.75 15.26
C LYS A 151 -13.02 -0.80 13.75
N ILE A 152 -11.75 -0.66 13.38
CA ILE A 152 -11.27 -0.79 12.01
C ILE A 152 -11.07 -2.27 11.73
N ARG A 153 -12.04 -2.86 11.05
CA ARG A 153 -11.92 -4.24 10.55
C ARG A 153 -10.78 -4.30 9.54
N ASP A 154 -9.95 -5.34 9.66
CA ASP A 154 -8.99 -5.65 8.63
C ASP A 154 -9.73 -5.88 7.30
N LEU A 155 -9.35 -5.12 6.28
CA LEU A 155 -9.90 -5.31 4.94
C LEU A 155 -9.21 -6.47 4.22
N PHE A 156 -7.98 -6.81 4.63
CA PHE A 156 -7.15 -7.81 3.97
C PHE A 156 -6.55 -8.79 4.96
N GLU A 157 -6.51 -10.05 4.57
CA GLU A 157 -5.63 -11.04 5.18
C GLU A 157 -4.26 -10.97 4.52
N ILE A 158 -3.18 -10.97 5.32
CA ILE A 158 -1.80 -10.87 4.86
C ILE A 158 -1.00 -12.05 5.43
N ARG A 159 -0.25 -12.73 4.57
CA ARG A 159 0.66 -13.83 4.92
C ARG A 159 2.05 -13.55 4.36
N PRO A 160 2.99 -12.99 5.16
CA PRO A 160 4.36 -12.78 4.74
C PRO A 160 5.07 -14.11 4.44
N CYS A 161 5.80 -14.19 3.33
CA CYS A 161 6.55 -15.40 2.97
C CYS A 161 7.73 -15.68 3.91
N ASN A 162 8.31 -14.62 4.49
CA ASN A 162 9.32 -14.70 5.55
C ASN A 162 8.89 -13.79 6.70
N ILE A 163 8.32 -14.40 7.74
CA ILE A 163 7.78 -13.65 8.87
C ILE A 163 8.87 -12.98 9.70
N ASP A 164 10.01 -13.63 9.92
CA ASP A 164 11.09 -13.09 10.73
C ASP A 164 11.69 -11.85 10.09
N GLN A 165 11.90 -11.88 8.77
CA GLN A 165 12.32 -10.73 7.98
C GLN A 165 11.24 -9.63 8.03
N TYR A 166 9.96 -9.99 7.91
CA TYR A 166 8.85 -9.04 7.86
C TYR A 166 8.67 -8.27 9.17
N ILE A 167 8.85 -8.91 10.32
CA ILE A 167 8.75 -8.28 11.64
C ILE A 167 10.10 -7.82 12.20
N GLY A 168 11.22 -8.21 11.58
CA GLY A 168 12.57 -7.78 11.96
C GLY A 168 13.14 -8.48 13.20
N VAL A 169 12.78 -9.75 13.45
CA VAL A 169 13.30 -10.53 14.59
C VAL A 169 14.50 -11.43 14.21
N GLY A 170 14.70 -11.71 12.93
CA GLY A 170 15.81 -12.53 12.44
C GLY A 170 17.14 -11.77 12.34
N GLU A 171 18.17 -12.47 11.83
CA GLU A 171 19.43 -11.84 11.46
C GLU A 171 19.24 -10.83 10.33
N MET A 172 20.19 -9.90 10.19
CA MET A 172 20.12 -8.87 9.14
C MET A 172 20.15 -9.52 7.76
N SER A 173 19.02 -9.54 7.09
CA SER A 173 18.95 -9.95 5.69
C SER A 173 19.56 -8.87 4.80
N THR A 174 20.41 -9.26 3.88
CA THR A 174 20.90 -8.39 2.81
C THR A 174 19.81 -8.09 1.78
N SER A 175 18.78 -8.93 1.71
CA SER A 175 17.64 -8.74 0.83
C SER A 175 16.80 -7.55 1.28
N ARG A 176 16.50 -6.68 0.34
CA ARG A 176 15.57 -5.54 0.48
C ARG A 176 14.22 -5.84 -0.14
N THR A 177 13.98 -7.08 -0.53
CA THR A 177 12.75 -7.55 -1.16
C THR A 177 11.94 -8.36 -0.16
N PHE A 178 10.66 -8.03 -0.06
CA PHE A 178 9.68 -8.69 0.79
C PHE A 178 8.55 -9.24 -0.07
N TYR A 179 8.19 -10.48 0.17
CA TYR A 179 7.08 -11.15 -0.47
C TYR A 179 5.97 -11.38 0.55
N SER A 180 4.75 -11.05 0.17
CA SER A 180 3.57 -11.29 1.00
C SER A 180 2.39 -11.67 0.12
N TRP A 181 1.72 -12.75 0.48
CA TRP A 181 0.41 -13.05 -0.06
C TRP A 181 -0.65 -12.21 0.66
N PHE A 182 -1.61 -11.70 -0.08
CA PHE A 182 -2.76 -11.05 0.49
C PHE A 182 -4.04 -11.34 -0.30
N LYS A 183 -5.17 -11.21 0.38
CA LYS A 183 -6.50 -11.17 -0.23
C LYS A 183 -7.42 -10.28 0.58
N ALA A 184 -8.42 -9.67 -0.06
CA ALA A 184 -9.49 -8.97 0.64
C ALA A 184 -10.36 -9.95 1.41
N LEU A 185 -10.83 -9.52 2.59
CA LEU A 185 -11.76 -10.30 3.41
C LEU A 185 -13.20 -10.09 2.93
N GLY A 186 -13.94 -11.18 2.84
CA GLY A 186 -15.31 -11.21 2.33
C GLY A 186 -15.40 -11.55 0.86
N CYS A 187 -16.64 -11.64 0.35
CA CYS A 187 -16.91 -11.89 -1.07
C CYS A 187 -17.27 -10.57 -1.75
N LEU A 188 -16.51 -10.21 -2.78
CA LEU A 188 -16.69 -8.95 -3.51
C LEU A 188 -17.59 -9.10 -4.75
N GLY A 189 -17.92 -10.34 -5.14
CA GLY A 189 -18.65 -10.62 -6.37
C GLY A 189 -17.87 -10.21 -7.63
N ASP A 190 -18.58 -10.07 -8.75
CA ASP A 190 -17.99 -9.85 -10.07
C ASP A 190 -17.86 -8.37 -10.45
N CYS A 191 -17.92 -7.45 -9.48
CA CYS A 191 -17.75 -6.04 -9.74
C CYS A 191 -16.27 -5.71 -10.02
N GLU A 192 -15.89 -5.66 -11.30
CA GLU A 192 -14.52 -5.37 -11.75
C GLU A 192 -13.96 -4.08 -11.12
N LYS A 193 -14.75 -3.01 -11.09
CA LYS A 193 -14.34 -1.71 -10.54
C LYS A 193 -13.99 -1.82 -9.06
N LEU A 194 -14.85 -2.49 -8.26
CA LEU A 194 -14.59 -2.66 -6.82
C LEU A 194 -13.32 -3.48 -6.56
N ASN A 195 -13.14 -4.60 -7.28
CA ASN A 195 -11.93 -5.41 -7.19
C ASN A 195 -10.69 -4.58 -7.51
N ARG A 196 -10.70 -3.80 -8.59
CA ARG A 196 -9.60 -2.92 -9.01
C ARG A 196 -9.29 -1.84 -7.98
N TYR A 197 -10.32 -1.20 -7.41
CA TYR A 197 -10.12 -0.16 -6.39
C TYR A 197 -9.53 -0.72 -5.09
N LEU A 198 -9.93 -1.92 -4.68
CA LEU A 198 -9.36 -2.58 -3.50
C LEU A 198 -7.92 -3.04 -3.73
N VAL A 199 -7.58 -3.51 -4.92
CA VAL A 199 -6.20 -3.80 -5.29
C VAL A 199 -5.37 -2.51 -5.24
N ALA A 200 -5.83 -1.44 -5.89
CA ALA A 200 -5.16 -0.13 -5.87
C ALA A 200 -5.00 0.42 -4.43
N TYR A 201 -6.03 0.29 -3.60
CA TYR A 201 -5.98 0.64 -2.18
C TYR A 201 -4.85 -0.10 -1.44
N ASN A 202 -4.69 -1.40 -1.70
CA ASN A 202 -3.74 -2.23 -0.95
C ASN A 202 -2.28 -2.05 -1.40
N THR A 203 -2.03 -1.54 -2.60
CA THR A 203 -0.65 -1.34 -3.10
C THR A 203 0.17 -0.38 -2.22
N ASP A 204 -0.45 0.63 -1.61
CA ASP A 204 0.22 1.55 -0.68
C ASP A 204 0.49 0.93 0.72
N ALA A 205 -0.15 -0.17 1.07
CA ALA A 205 -0.17 -0.66 2.47
C ALA A 205 1.18 -1.16 3.00
N THR A 206 2.05 -1.73 2.15
CA THR A 206 3.25 -2.46 2.59
C THR A 206 4.55 -1.93 2.01
N MET A 207 4.51 -1.11 0.95
CA MET A 207 5.70 -0.64 0.23
C MET A 207 6.70 0.08 1.13
N ALA A 208 6.25 1.04 1.93
CA ALA A 208 7.12 1.76 2.85
C ALA A 208 7.87 0.83 3.82
N GLY A 209 7.25 -0.29 4.19
CA GLY A 209 7.83 -1.29 5.08
C GLY A 209 9.13 -1.89 4.57
N SER A 210 9.28 -2.09 3.27
CA SER A 210 10.49 -2.64 2.67
C SER A 210 11.72 -1.74 2.89
N ALA A 211 11.52 -0.44 3.06
CA ALA A 211 12.60 0.52 3.27
C ALA A 211 13.12 0.57 4.71
N PHE A 212 12.29 0.31 5.72
CA PHE A 212 12.72 0.47 7.12
C PHE A 212 12.81 -0.83 7.92
N ARG A 213 12.03 -1.87 7.60
CA ARG A 213 12.05 -3.16 8.33
C ARG A 213 13.43 -3.82 8.37
N PRO A 214 14.24 -3.81 7.28
CA PRO A 214 15.60 -4.37 7.33
C PRO A 214 16.50 -3.74 8.39
N HIS A 215 16.18 -2.54 8.84
CA HIS A 215 16.96 -1.80 9.82
C HIS A 215 16.52 -2.02 11.27
N PHE A 216 15.42 -2.76 11.52
CA PHE A 216 14.98 -3.10 12.88
C PHE A 216 16.03 -3.89 13.66
N VAL A 217 16.80 -4.73 12.98
CA VAL A 217 17.93 -5.47 13.59
C VAL A 217 19.00 -4.55 14.21
N ASN A 218 19.09 -3.29 13.75
CA ASN A 218 19.95 -2.24 14.30
C ASN A 218 19.19 -1.25 15.20
N ASP A 219 18.02 -1.64 15.70
CA ASP A 219 17.12 -0.82 16.51
C ASP A 219 16.71 0.50 15.83
N PHE A 220 16.64 0.51 14.50
CA PHE A 220 16.18 1.68 13.75
C PHE A 220 14.73 2.03 14.14
N GLN A 221 14.49 3.30 14.43
CA GLN A 221 13.19 3.81 14.85
C GLN A 221 12.74 4.91 13.91
N PRO A 222 11.77 4.64 13.04
CA PRO A 222 11.22 5.70 12.22
C PRO A 222 10.45 6.69 13.10
N SER A 223 10.78 7.98 12.97
CA SER A 223 10.05 9.09 13.59
C SER A 223 8.97 9.65 12.66
N MET A 224 9.18 9.52 11.36
CA MET A 224 8.26 9.96 10.32
C MET A 224 8.33 9.00 9.12
N ILE A 225 7.17 8.59 8.65
CA ILE A 225 6.98 7.83 7.40
C ILE A 225 5.80 8.47 6.69
N LEU A 226 6.02 9.02 5.51
CA LEU A 226 5.01 9.64 4.66
C LEU A 226 5.27 9.28 3.20
N SER A 227 4.25 8.92 2.46
CA SER A 227 4.33 8.78 0.99
C SER A 227 4.36 10.16 0.36
N LEU A 228 5.28 10.37 -0.59
CA LEU A 228 5.37 11.61 -1.39
C LEU A 228 4.64 11.43 -2.71
N ASP A 229 4.84 10.28 -3.35
CA ASP A 229 4.14 9.87 -4.56
C ASP A 229 3.68 8.42 -4.44
N HIS A 230 2.83 7.99 -5.35
CA HIS A 230 2.47 6.59 -5.55
C HIS A 230 2.03 6.42 -7.01
N ASN A 231 2.77 5.62 -7.75
CA ASN A 231 2.53 5.42 -9.17
C ASN A 231 2.23 3.94 -9.42
N VAL A 232 1.22 3.67 -10.24
CA VAL A 232 0.73 2.32 -10.52
C VAL A 232 0.50 2.14 -12.02
N TRP A 233 0.96 1.02 -12.57
CA TRP A 233 0.66 0.56 -13.93
C TRP A 233 -0.10 -0.76 -13.84
N MET A 234 -1.35 -0.76 -14.24
CA MET A 234 -2.20 -1.95 -14.29
C MET A 234 -2.00 -2.67 -15.62
N HIS A 235 -1.52 -3.90 -15.57
CA HIS A 235 -1.27 -4.75 -16.74
C HIS A 235 -2.43 -5.67 -17.04
N GLN A 236 -3.28 -5.93 -16.02
CA GLN A 236 -4.51 -6.71 -16.14
C GLN A 236 -5.67 -5.93 -15.55
N HIS A 237 -6.85 -6.06 -16.14
CA HIS A 237 -8.06 -5.38 -15.70
C HIS A 237 -9.05 -6.31 -15.00
N LEU A 238 -9.02 -7.61 -15.36
CA LEU A 238 -9.78 -8.65 -14.71
C LEU A 238 -8.94 -9.20 -13.55
N MET A 239 -9.23 -8.74 -12.34
CA MET A 239 -8.58 -9.16 -11.11
C MET A 239 -9.61 -9.40 -10.01
N ARG A 240 -9.29 -10.28 -9.08
CA ARG A 240 -10.12 -10.62 -7.92
C ARG A 240 -9.38 -10.32 -6.65
N ALA A 241 -9.69 -9.19 -6.01
CA ALA A 241 -9.06 -8.79 -4.76
C ALA A 241 -9.38 -9.75 -3.59
N ASP A 242 -10.48 -10.51 -3.68
CA ASP A 242 -10.89 -11.55 -2.74
C ASP A 242 -10.25 -12.94 -3.02
N GLN A 243 -9.33 -13.01 -3.98
CA GLN A 243 -8.45 -14.16 -4.22
C GLN A 243 -7.02 -13.84 -3.79
N TRP A 244 -6.21 -14.89 -3.59
CA TRP A 244 -4.82 -14.70 -3.20
C TRP A 244 -3.99 -14.07 -4.32
N MET A 245 -3.23 -13.05 -3.94
CA MET A 245 -2.30 -12.34 -4.81
C MET A 245 -0.95 -12.22 -4.11
N LEU A 246 0.14 -12.45 -4.85
CA LEU A 246 1.50 -12.27 -4.37
C LEU A 246 1.96 -10.84 -4.61
N PHE A 247 2.39 -10.15 -3.56
CA PHE A 247 2.96 -8.81 -3.66
C PHE A 247 4.44 -8.82 -3.27
N GLU A 248 5.29 -8.46 -4.22
CA GLU A 248 6.70 -8.16 -4.03
C GLU A 248 6.86 -6.69 -3.72
N ASN A 249 7.66 -6.36 -2.71
CA ASN A 249 8.04 -4.98 -2.38
C ASN A 249 9.55 -4.92 -2.22
N THR A 250 10.22 -4.07 -2.99
CA THR A 250 11.65 -3.91 -2.95
C THR A 250 12.02 -2.47 -2.63
N SER A 251 12.92 -2.27 -1.65
CA SER A 251 13.54 -0.97 -1.42
C SER A 251 14.83 -0.87 -2.23
N THR A 252 14.84 -0.02 -3.24
CA THR A 252 16.01 0.20 -4.10
C THR A 252 17.05 1.04 -3.40
N VAL A 253 16.63 2.09 -2.70
CA VAL A 253 17.50 3.01 -1.97
C VAL A 253 16.79 3.64 -0.79
N ALA A 254 17.51 3.77 0.33
CA ALA A 254 17.08 4.55 1.49
C ALA A 254 18.26 5.39 2.01
N GLY A 255 18.05 6.69 2.17
CA GLY A 255 19.07 7.62 2.65
C GLY A 255 18.60 9.06 2.61
N ARG A 256 19.29 9.96 3.31
CA ARG A 256 19.02 11.40 3.34
C ARG A 256 17.55 11.76 3.67
N GLY A 257 16.91 10.95 4.53
CA GLY A 257 15.53 11.16 4.95
C GLY A 257 14.46 10.73 3.95
N ARG A 258 14.83 9.97 2.91
CA ARG A 258 13.93 9.42 1.88
C ARG A 258 14.24 7.96 1.57
N ALA A 259 13.29 7.28 0.94
CA ALA A 259 13.51 5.99 0.31
C ALA A 259 12.67 5.86 -0.96
N PHE A 260 13.16 5.05 -1.90
CA PHE A 260 12.44 4.69 -3.11
C PHE A 260 12.15 3.19 -3.09
N THR A 261 10.91 2.84 -3.36
CA THR A 261 10.41 1.47 -3.33
C THR A 261 9.68 1.13 -4.62
N THR A 262 9.78 -0.13 -5.01
CA THR A 262 9.06 -0.70 -6.15
C THR A 262 8.21 -1.87 -5.71
N GLY A 263 7.10 -2.12 -6.38
CA GLY A 263 6.24 -3.26 -6.11
C GLY A 263 5.76 -3.93 -7.40
N LYS A 264 5.53 -5.24 -7.32
CA LYS A 264 4.91 -6.05 -8.38
C LYS A 264 3.87 -6.96 -7.76
N LEU A 265 2.73 -7.07 -8.41
CA LEU A 265 1.60 -7.88 -7.94
C LEU A 265 1.24 -8.92 -8.97
N TRP A 266 1.17 -10.18 -8.55
CA TRP A 266 0.74 -11.31 -9.36
C TRP A 266 -0.53 -11.95 -8.81
N ASN A 267 -1.38 -12.47 -9.70
CA ASN A 267 -2.39 -13.45 -9.34
C ASN A 267 -1.72 -14.77 -8.92
N GLU A 268 -2.47 -15.68 -8.28
CA GLU A 268 -1.99 -17.01 -7.87
C GLU A 268 -1.55 -17.87 -9.09
N ASP A 269 -2.08 -17.61 -10.26
CA ASP A 269 -1.72 -18.30 -11.52
C ASP A 269 -0.42 -17.80 -12.17
N GLY A 270 0.25 -16.80 -11.59
CA GLY A 270 1.48 -16.21 -12.10
C GLY A 270 1.28 -15.06 -13.08
N THR A 271 0.06 -14.60 -13.30
CA THR A 271 -0.21 -13.42 -14.14
C THR A 271 0.19 -12.15 -13.42
N LEU A 272 1.04 -11.31 -14.03
CA LEU A 272 1.42 -10.00 -13.49
C LEU A 272 0.25 -9.01 -13.64
N VAL A 273 -0.31 -8.62 -12.50
CA VAL A 273 -1.49 -7.74 -12.44
C VAL A 273 -1.11 -6.27 -12.57
N LEU A 274 -0.09 -5.85 -11.80
CA LEU A 274 0.38 -4.48 -11.82
C LEU A 274 1.84 -4.36 -11.38
N SER A 275 2.44 -3.22 -11.75
CA SER A 275 3.69 -2.72 -11.17
C SER A 275 3.43 -1.38 -10.50
N CYS A 276 4.18 -1.06 -9.46
CA CYS A 276 4.05 0.23 -8.78
C CYS A 276 5.39 0.74 -8.26
N THR A 277 5.45 2.04 -8.01
CA THR A 277 6.60 2.72 -7.39
C THR A 277 6.12 3.71 -6.35
N GLN A 278 6.98 3.98 -5.35
CA GLN A 278 6.67 4.95 -4.31
C GLN A 278 7.94 5.60 -3.78
N GLU A 279 7.98 6.92 -3.72
CA GLU A 279 8.94 7.67 -2.91
C GLU A 279 8.34 8.00 -1.55
N ILE A 280 9.10 7.81 -0.49
CA ILE A 280 8.67 8.08 0.88
C ILE A 280 9.64 8.98 1.62
N VAL A 281 9.13 9.81 2.52
CA VAL A 281 9.92 10.43 3.60
C VAL A 281 10.12 9.36 4.67
N LEU A 282 11.38 9.11 5.02
CA LEU A 282 11.77 8.19 6.07
C LEU A 282 12.78 8.86 6.99
N ARG A 283 12.35 9.30 8.17
CA ARG A 283 13.20 9.93 9.17
C ARG A 283 13.35 9.07 10.41
N SER A 284 14.53 9.06 11.02
CA SER A 284 14.81 8.37 12.28
C SER A 284 14.68 9.28 13.50
N ARG A 285 14.52 8.67 14.66
CA ARG A 285 14.76 9.33 15.96
C ARG A 285 16.22 9.06 16.33
N GLY A 286 17.02 10.13 16.46
CA GLY A 286 18.44 10.05 16.83
C GLY A 286 19.39 10.32 15.65
N ILE A 287 20.68 10.46 15.96
CA ILE A 287 21.75 10.64 14.99
C ILE A 287 21.95 9.29 14.31
N VAL A 288 21.51 9.16 13.09
CA VAL A 288 21.99 8.07 12.24
C VAL A 288 23.41 8.42 11.88
N SER A 289 24.38 7.73 12.47
CA SER A 289 25.75 7.82 11.99
C SER A 289 25.72 7.51 10.50
N SER A 290 26.21 8.45 9.71
CA SER A 290 26.47 8.23 8.29
C SER A 290 27.35 6.99 8.14
N ILE A 291 26.78 5.94 7.58
CA ILE A 291 27.55 4.82 7.01
C ILE A 291 28.00 5.25 5.62
#